data_1a507cf84c0d11faab4105b49e6e701e
#
_entry.id   1a507cf84c0d11faab4105b49e6e701e
#
_cell.length_a   1.000
_cell.length_b   1.000
_cell.length_c   1.000
_cell.angle_alpha   90.00
_cell.angle_beta   90.00
_cell.angle_gamma   90.00
#
_symmetry.space_group_name_H-M   'P 1'
#
loop_
_entity.id
_entity.type
_entity.pdbx_description
1 polymer ?
#
loop_
_entity_poly.entity_id
_entity_poly.type
_entity_poly.pdbx_seq_one_letter_code
_entity_poly.pdbx_strand_id
1 'polypeptide(L)' 'MPTPDELKQRIEAAIPGAVAEVTSADNVHFQAVVKAAAFEGHNRVQQHRLVYAAFEPGELGGTVHALQLKTEVP' A
#
# COMPACT_ATOMS: atom_id res chain seq x y z
N MET A 1 -7.75 5.72 -13.98
CA MET A 1 -7.91 4.76 -12.87
C MET A 1 -6.54 4.23 -12.47
N PRO A 2 -6.25 4.13 -11.18
CA PRO A 2 -4.97 3.57 -10.76
C PRO A 2 -4.88 2.09 -11.14
N THR A 3 -3.68 1.65 -11.47
CA THR A 3 -3.40 0.25 -11.76
C THR A 3 -2.62 -0.36 -10.58
N PRO A 4 -2.58 -1.69 -10.45
CA PRO A 4 -1.73 -2.32 -9.43
C PRO A 4 -0.28 -1.88 -9.51
N ASP A 5 0.28 -1.72 -10.72
CA ASP A 5 1.65 -1.28 -10.89
C ASP A 5 1.88 0.15 -10.41
N GLU A 6 0.93 1.05 -10.64
CA GLU A 6 1.00 2.42 -10.12
C GLU A 6 1.02 2.44 -8.61
N LEU A 7 0.13 1.68 -7.96
CA LEU A 7 0.07 1.61 -6.51
C LEU A 7 1.35 1.00 -5.94
N LYS A 8 1.88 -0.05 -6.57
CA LYS A 8 3.15 -0.65 -6.19
C LYS A 8 4.28 0.38 -6.21
N GLN A 9 4.41 1.11 -7.30
CA GLN A 9 5.46 2.13 -7.44
C GLN A 9 5.31 3.24 -6.41
N ARG A 10 4.09 3.69 -6.14
CA ARG A 10 3.83 4.74 -5.16
C ARG A 10 4.17 4.29 -3.74
N ILE A 11 3.81 3.07 -3.38
CA ILE A 11 4.15 2.52 -2.07
C ILE A 11 5.66 2.37 -1.92
N GLU A 12 6.33 1.82 -2.92
CA GLU A 12 7.78 1.62 -2.88
C GLU A 12 8.54 2.95 -2.86
N ALA A 13 8.01 3.99 -3.51
CA ALA A 13 8.62 5.31 -3.47
C ALA A 13 8.41 6.00 -2.12
N ALA A 14 7.27 5.77 -1.47
CA ALA A 14 6.95 6.39 -0.19
C ALA A 14 7.70 5.76 0.98
N ILE A 15 8.04 4.47 0.89
CA ILE A 15 8.68 3.71 1.95
C ILE A 15 10.01 3.16 1.42
N PRO A 16 11.15 3.80 1.74
CA PRO A 16 12.45 3.35 1.25
C PRO A 16 12.72 1.88 1.59
N GLY A 17 13.15 1.13 0.58
CA GLY A 17 13.45 -0.29 0.75
C GLY A 17 12.24 -1.21 0.79
N ALA A 18 11.02 -0.68 0.63
CA ALA A 18 9.82 -1.51 0.62
C ALA A 18 9.72 -2.32 -0.66
N VAL A 19 9.17 -3.53 -0.52
CA VAL A 19 8.76 -4.38 -1.64
C VAL A 19 7.25 -4.55 -1.53
N ALA A 20 6.53 -4.13 -2.56
CA ALA A 20 5.07 -4.22 -2.59
C ALA A 20 4.61 -5.15 -3.69
N GLU A 21 3.64 -6.00 -3.35
CA GLU A 21 2.91 -6.79 -4.33
C GLU A 21 1.46 -6.33 -4.30
N VAL A 22 0.98 -5.84 -5.42
CA VAL A 22 -0.38 -5.31 -5.53
C VAL A 22 -1.09 -6.03 -6.65
N THR A 23 -2.29 -6.50 -6.37
CA THR A 23 -3.13 -7.19 -7.34
C THR A 23 -4.55 -6.62 -7.33
N SER A 24 -5.21 -6.68 -8.47
CA SER A 24 -6.61 -6.31 -8.60
C SER A 24 -7.19 -6.96 -9.86
N ALA A 25 -8.44 -7.40 -9.78
CA ALA A 25 -9.15 -7.94 -10.94
C ALA A 25 -9.91 -6.83 -11.71
N ASP A 26 -10.22 -5.71 -11.05
CA ASP A 26 -11.11 -4.68 -11.61
C ASP A 26 -10.57 -3.26 -11.52
N ASN A 27 -9.37 -3.06 -10.96
CA ASN A 27 -8.75 -1.75 -10.71
C ASN A 27 -9.59 -0.85 -9.79
N VAL A 28 -10.44 -1.43 -8.96
CA VAL A 28 -11.27 -0.75 -7.97
C VAL A 28 -11.03 -1.33 -6.59
N HIS A 29 -11.01 -2.66 -6.50
CA HIS A 29 -10.70 -3.40 -5.26
C HIS A 29 -9.28 -3.95 -5.38
N PHE A 30 -8.42 -3.58 -4.44
CA PHE A 30 -7.01 -3.93 -4.48
C PHE A 30 -6.60 -4.77 -3.29
N GLN A 31 -5.62 -5.64 -3.52
CA GLN A 31 -4.94 -6.38 -2.47
C GLN A 31 -3.46 -6.04 -2.54
N ALA A 32 -2.88 -5.67 -1.41
CA ALA A 32 -1.47 -5.32 -1.32
C ALA A 32 -0.79 -6.05 -0.18
N VAL A 33 0.39 -6.59 -0.46
CA VAL A 33 1.31 -7.11 0.55
C VAL A 33 2.56 -6.26 0.47
N VAL A 34 2.92 -5.61 1.58
CA VAL A 34 4.07 -4.72 1.63
C VAL A 34 5.05 -5.21 2.69
N LYS A 35 6.29 -5.45 2.27
CA LYS A 35 7.38 -5.84 3.16
C LYS A 35 8.38 -4.69 3.22
N ALA A 36 8.72 -4.24 4.42
CA ALA A 36 9.69 -3.17 4.60
C ALA A 36 10.39 -3.27 5.95
N ALA A 37 11.71 -3.07 5.93
CA ALA A 37 12.48 -2.97 7.18
C ALA A 37 12.02 -1.78 8.03
N ALA A 38 11.48 -0.74 7.40
CA ALA A 38 10.92 0.42 8.09
C ALA A 38 9.73 0.08 8.99
N PHE A 39 9.10 -1.07 8.80
CA PHE A 39 8.00 -1.53 9.65
C PHE A 39 8.46 -2.08 10.99
N GLU A 40 9.74 -2.39 11.14
CA GLU A 40 10.26 -2.93 12.39
C GLU A 40 10.06 -1.94 13.53
N GLY A 41 9.58 -2.43 14.67
CA GLY A 41 9.30 -1.58 15.82
C GLY A 41 7.95 -0.87 15.78
N HIS A 42 7.19 -0.99 14.68
CA HIS A 42 5.87 -0.41 14.53
C HIS A 42 4.79 -1.47 14.67
N ASN A 43 3.67 -1.11 15.29
CA ASN A 43 2.52 -1.99 15.33
C ASN A 43 1.79 -1.96 13.96
N ARG A 44 0.78 -2.82 13.82
CA ARG A 44 0.06 -2.94 12.55
C ARG A 44 -0.58 -1.64 12.10
N VAL A 45 -1.18 -0.89 13.02
CA VAL A 45 -1.82 0.39 12.70
C VAL A 45 -0.79 1.39 12.17
N GLN A 46 0.37 1.47 12.81
CA GLN A 46 1.44 2.37 12.38
C GLN A 46 1.99 1.96 11.02
N GLN A 47 2.18 0.65 10.80
CA GLN A 47 2.64 0.13 9.51
C GLN A 47 1.65 0.49 8.38
N HIS A 48 0.35 0.31 8.62
CA HIS A 48 -0.68 0.65 7.65
C HIS A 48 -0.70 2.15 7.35
N ARG A 49 -0.48 3.00 8.36
CA ARG A 49 -0.40 4.45 8.15
C ARG A 49 0.75 4.84 7.24
N LEU A 50 1.89 4.17 7.36
CA LEU A 50 3.02 4.42 6.47
C LEU A 50 2.67 4.11 5.01
N VAL A 51 1.93 3.03 4.78
CA VAL A 51 1.47 2.68 3.43
C VAL A 51 0.43 3.68 2.94
N TYR A 52 -0.53 4.05 3.78
CA TYR A 52 -1.59 4.99 3.39
C TYR A 52 -1.04 6.37 3.05
N ALA A 53 0.11 6.75 3.59
CA ALA A 53 0.76 8.02 3.25
C ALA A 53 1.19 8.08 1.77
N ALA A 54 1.26 6.95 1.07
CA ALA A 54 1.52 6.92 -0.37
C ALA A 54 0.32 7.36 -1.21
N PHE A 55 -0.86 7.44 -0.60
CA PHE A 55 -2.11 7.81 -1.28
C PHE A 55 -2.46 9.25 -0.99
N GLU A 56 -3.15 9.88 -1.94
CA GLU A 56 -3.63 11.24 -1.76
C GLU A 56 -4.90 11.26 -0.91
N PRO A 57 -5.20 12.40 -0.23
CA PRO A 57 -6.44 12.54 0.51
C PRO A 57 -7.66 12.25 -0.38
N GLY A 58 -8.58 11.41 0.11
CA GLY A 58 -9.79 11.05 -0.61
C GLY A 58 -9.63 9.98 -1.67
N GLU A 59 -8.42 9.51 -1.92
CA GLU A 59 -8.17 8.46 -2.91
C GLU A 59 -8.71 7.10 -2.44
N LEU A 60 -8.48 6.75 -1.19
CA LEU A 60 -9.10 5.57 -0.59
C LEU A 60 -10.59 5.83 -0.36
N GLY A 61 -11.42 4.93 -0.87
CA GLY A 61 -12.87 5.12 -0.90
C GLY A 61 -13.36 5.91 -2.11
N GLY A 62 -12.43 6.52 -2.87
CA GLY A 62 -12.72 7.20 -4.12
C GLY A 62 -12.28 6.34 -5.31
N THR A 63 -11.17 6.75 -5.98
CA THR A 63 -10.64 5.99 -7.12
C THR A 63 -10.08 4.63 -6.71
N VAL A 64 -9.55 4.51 -5.50
CA VAL A 64 -9.24 3.21 -4.88
C VAL A 64 -10.39 2.89 -3.93
N HIS A 65 -11.34 2.09 -4.38
CA HIS A 65 -12.57 1.86 -3.64
C HIS A 65 -12.33 1.05 -2.36
N ALA A 66 -11.51 0.02 -2.45
CA ALA A 66 -11.16 -0.81 -1.31
C ALA A 66 -9.72 -1.32 -1.43
N LEU A 67 -9.01 -1.35 -0.33
CA LEU A 67 -7.66 -1.88 -0.27
C LEU A 67 -7.56 -2.85 0.91
N GLN A 68 -7.28 -4.12 0.59
CA GLN A 68 -6.87 -5.11 1.59
C GLN A 68 -5.36 -5.04 1.72
N LEU A 69 -4.88 -4.71 2.90
CA LEU A 69 -3.47 -4.46 3.14
C LEU A 69 -2.90 -5.44 4.16
N LYS A 70 -1.80 -6.07 3.80
CA LYS A 70 -0.99 -6.86 4.70
C LYS A 70 0.41 -6.26 4.74
N THR A 71 0.93 -6.03 5.94
CA THR A 71 2.28 -5.49 6.14
C THR A 71 3.13 -6.52 6.86
N GLU A 72 4.40 -6.62 6.45
CA GLU A 72 5.34 -7.58 7.02
C GLU A 72 6.72 -6.95 7.17
N VAL A 73 7.48 -7.43 8.17
CA VAL A 73 8.91 -7.16 8.27
C VAL A 73 9.64 -8.26 7.51
N PRO A 74 10.64 -7.90 6.68
CA PRO A 74 11.41 -8.91 5.95
C PRO A 74 12.13 -9.89 6.86
#